data_f8668e0873268375667a77c96dab0560
#
_entry.id   f8668e0873268375667a77c96dab0560
#
_cell.length_a   1.000
_cell.length_b   1.000
_cell.length_c   1.000
_cell.angle_alpha   90.00
_cell.angle_beta   90.00
_cell.angle_gamma   90.00
#
_symmetry.space_group_name_H-M   'P 1'
#
loop_
_entity.id
_entity.type
_entity.pdbx_description
1 polymer ?
#
loop_
_entity_poly.entity_id
_entity_poly.type
_entity_poly.pdbx_seq_one_letter_code
_entity_poly.pdbx_strand_id
1 'polypeptide(L)'
;MSNSANAGQKQYASIFELDGFPKFSEALPLALQHVVAMIVGCITPAIIVSNVAELSGPDRVLMVQAALVVAALSTLLQLFGIGTKTFRIGAKLPVIMGISFAYVPTMQDIAKTSGVASILGAQIVGGIVAIL
;
A
#
# COMPACT_ATOMS: atom_id res chain seq x y z
N MET A 1 -43.22 7.77 23.39
CA MET A 1 -41.82 7.97 23.86
C MET A 1 -40.95 6.81 23.40
N SER A 2 -40.64 6.69 22.08
CA SER A 2 -39.75 5.59 21.59
C SER A 2 -39.03 5.92 20.30
N ASN A 3 -38.59 7.20 20.09
CA ASN A 3 -37.94 7.59 18.85
C ASN A 3 -36.53 8.17 19.04
N SER A 4 -36.02 8.25 20.27
CA SER A 4 -34.71 8.84 20.55
C SER A 4 -33.56 7.81 20.61
N ALA A 5 -33.87 6.53 20.78
CA ALA A 5 -32.87 5.46 20.87
C ALA A 5 -32.34 5.01 19.50
N ASN A 6 -33.08 5.27 18.41
CA ASN A 6 -32.74 4.79 17.08
C ASN A 6 -31.84 5.74 16.28
N ALA A 7 -31.73 7.00 16.69
CA ALA A 7 -30.87 7.97 16.02
C ALA A 7 -29.37 7.77 16.33
N GLY A 8 -29.06 7.30 17.56
CA GLY A 8 -27.68 7.03 17.96
C GLY A 8 -27.09 5.77 17.35
N GLN A 9 -27.89 4.73 17.16
CA GLN A 9 -27.43 3.47 16.56
C GLN A 9 -27.16 3.57 15.05
N LYS A 10 -27.92 4.39 14.31
CA LYS A 10 -27.66 4.60 12.87
C LYS A 10 -26.32 5.33 12.60
N GLN A 11 -25.87 6.16 13.54
CA GLN A 11 -24.65 6.94 13.36
C GLN A 11 -23.38 6.10 13.59
N TYR A 12 -23.44 5.08 14.44
CA TYR A 12 -22.34 4.14 14.64
C TYR A 12 -22.28 3.04 13.57
N ALA A 13 -23.40 2.66 12.99
CA ALA A 13 -23.46 1.69 11.92
C ALA A 13 -22.80 2.21 10.62
N SER A 14 -22.89 3.51 10.35
CA SER A 14 -22.35 4.11 9.12
C SER A 14 -20.81 4.11 9.03
N ILE A 15 -20.10 4.02 10.17
CA ILE A 15 -18.62 3.98 10.21
C ILE A 15 -18.09 2.58 9.87
N PHE A 16 -18.89 1.55 10.11
CA PHE A 16 -18.53 0.14 9.88
C PHE A 16 -19.24 -0.47 8.67
N GLU A 17 -20.10 0.28 7.98
CA GLU A 17 -20.71 -0.16 6.73
C GLU A 17 -19.74 0.03 5.55
N LEU A 18 -19.62 -0.98 4.69
CA LEU A 18 -18.76 -0.97 3.51
C LEU A 18 -19.06 0.20 2.55
N ASP A 19 -20.32 0.62 2.46
CA ASP A 19 -20.81 1.71 1.60
C ASP A 19 -21.17 2.97 2.41
N GLY A 20 -20.79 3.04 3.69
CA GLY A 20 -21.07 4.19 4.57
C GLY A 20 -20.13 5.36 4.26
N PHE A 21 -20.69 6.57 4.16
CA PHE A 21 -19.89 7.80 4.08
C PHE A 21 -19.72 8.39 5.49
N PRO A 22 -18.52 8.30 6.10
CA PRO A 22 -18.26 8.92 7.38
C PRO A 22 -18.26 10.45 7.25
N LYS A 23 -18.56 11.14 8.36
CA LYS A 23 -18.44 12.60 8.40
C LYS A 23 -16.98 12.99 8.16
N PHE A 24 -16.78 14.08 7.42
CA PHE A 24 -15.43 14.56 7.06
C PHE A 24 -14.52 14.76 8.28
N SER A 25 -15.08 15.22 9.41
CA SER A 25 -14.37 15.39 10.68
C SER A 25 -13.83 14.08 11.29
N GLU A 26 -14.46 12.96 10.98
CA GLU A 26 -14.06 11.62 11.46
C GLU A 26 -13.15 10.94 10.42
N ALA A 27 -13.45 11.13 9.13
CA ALA A 27 -12.67 10.57 8.03
C ALA A 27 -11.26 11.16 7.94
N LEU A 28 -11.10 12.45 8.18
CA LEU A 28 -9.82 13.14 8.04
C LEU A 28 -8.74 12.62 9.01
N PRO A 29 -8.97 12.50 10.33
CA PRO A 29 -7.98 11.93 11.25
C PRO A 29 -7.63 10.49 10.91
N LEU A 30 -8.61 9.67 10.56
CA LEU A 30 -8.39 8.28 10.16
C LEU A 30 -7.56 8.18 8.88
N ALA A 31 -7.84 9.01 7.87
CA ALA A 31 -7.07 9.07 6.65
C ALA A 31 -5.62 9.50 6.91
N LEU A 32 -5.39 10.52 7.74
CA LEU A 32 -4.05 10.97 8.12
C LEU A 32 -3.28 9.87 8.85
N GLN A 33 -3.92 9.16 9.77
CA GLN A 33 -3.31 8.04 10.49
C GLN A 33 -2.87 6.93 9.51
N HIS A 34 -3.69 6.59 8.53
CA HIS A 34 -3.37 5.60 7.50
C HIS A 34 -2.21 6.07 6.61
N VAL A 35 -2.20 7.34 6.20
CA VAL A 35 -1.11 7.91 5.40
C VAL A 35 0.22 7.86 6.14
N VAL A 36 0.24 8.23 7.42
CA VAL A 36 1.48 8.19 8.24
C VAL A 36 1.98 6.75 8.39
N ALA A 37 1.10 5.80 8.68
CA ALA A 37 1.46 4.39 8.79
C ALA A 37 2.00 3.82 7.48
N MET A 38 1.38 4.18 6.34
CA MET A 38 1.82 3.78 5.00
C MET A 38 3.19 4.34 4.64
N ILE A 39 3.45 5.62 4.91
CA ILE A 39 4.72 6.27 4.58
C ILE A 39 5.87 5.50 5.23
N VAL A 40 5.77 5.21 6.53
CA VAL A 40 6.79 4.45 7.26
C VAL A 40 6.97 3.06 6.66
N GLY A 41 5.86 2.35 6.39
CA GLY A 41 5.89 1.01 5.82
C GLY A 41 6.50 0.93 4.43
N CYS A 42 6.35 1.94 3.59
CA CYS A 42 6.89 1.95 2.22
C CYS A 42 8.33 2.48 2.14
N ILE A 43 8.66 3.49 2.95
CA ILE A 43 9.98 4.13 2.91
C ILE A 43 11.06 3.24 3.54
N THR A 44 10.76 2.60 4.67
CA THR A 44 11.75 1.82 5.42
C THR A 44 12.41 0.71 4.59
N PRO A 45 11.68 -0.17 3.87
CA PRO A 45 12.29 -1.18 3.02
C PRO A 45 13.16 -0.58 1.90
N ALA A 46 12.69 0.51 1.27
CA ALA A 46 13.44 1.19 0.22
C ALA A 46 14.76 1.76 0.72
N ILE A 47 14.77 2.39 1.90
CA ILE A 47 15.99 2.89 2.54
C ILE A 47 16.94 1.75 2.89
N ILE A 48 16.44 0.66 3.48
CA ILE A 48 17.27 -0.48 3.87
C ILE A 48 17.99 -1.06 2.64
N VAL A 49 17.24 -1.34 1.57
CA VAL A 49 17.79 -1.91 0.34
C VAL A 49 18.77 -0.93 -0.34
N SER A 50 18.44 0.36 -0.41
CA SER A 50 19.30 1.37 -1.01
C SER A 50 20.63 1.57 -0.24
N ASN A 51 20.61 1.41 1.08
CA ASN A 51 21.83 1.46 1.89
C ASN A 51 22.74 0.26 1.63
N VAL A 52 22.15 -0.93 1.54
CA VAL A 52 22.90 -2.17 1.27
C VAL A 52 23.46 -2.20 -0.15
N ALA A 53 22.75 -1.62 -1.09
CA ALA A 53 23.19 -1.47 -2.48
C ALA A 53 24.17 -0.32 -2.71
N GLU A 54 24.56 0.41 -1.64
CA GLU A 54 25.49 1.56 -1.67
C GLU A 54 25.12 2.62 -2.71
N LEU A 55 23.82 2.86 -2.91
CA LEU A 55 23.33 3.82 -3.88
C LEU A 55 23.74 5.25 -3.53
N SER A 56 24.00 6.05 -4.57
CA SER A 56 24.24 7.49 -4.41
C SER A 56 23.05 8.20 -3.77
N GLY A 57 23.25 9.37 -3.18
CA GLY A 57 22.16 10.15 -2.56
C GLY A 57 20.96 10.38 -3.49
N PRO A 58 21.18 10.85 -4.74
CA PRO A 58 20.11 11.04 -5.71
C PRO A 58 19.35 9.74 -6.05
N ASP A 59 20.08 8.63 -6.29
CA ASP A 59 19.47 7.34 -6.64
C ASP A 59 18.64 6.76 -5.49
N ARG A 60 19.09 7.00 -4.25
CA ARG A 60 18.33 6.61 -3.05
C ARG A 60 16.98 7.34 -2.97
N VAL A 61 17.00 8.66 -3.21
CA VAL A 61 15.77 9.46 -3.25
C VAL A 61 14.83 8.96 -4.34
N LEU A 62 15.37 8.71 -5.53
CA LEU A 62 14.60 8.17 -6.65
C LEU A 62 13.95 6.83 -6.31
N MET A 63 14.68 5.94 -5.65
CA MET A 63 14.17 4.63 -5.23
C MET A 63 13.02 4.76 -4.23
N VAL A 64 13.13 5.65 -3.25
CA VAL A 64 12.05 5.92 -2.28
C VAL A 64 10.84 6.52 -2.96
N GLN A 65 11.02 7.49 -3.86
CA GLN A 65 9.94 8.09 -4.62
C GLN A 65 9.22 7.06 -5.49
N ALA A 66 9.96 6.21 -6.21
CA ALA A 66 9.40 5.14 -7.01
C ALA A 66 8.56 4.16 -6.15
N ALA A 67 9.07 3.77 -4.99
CA ALA A 67 8.35 2.90 -4.06
C ALA A 67 7.01 3.51 -3.61
N LEU A 68 7.00 4.80 -3.27
CA LEU A 68 5.78 5.52 -2.88
C LEU A 68 4.77 5.63 -4.03
N VAL A 69 5.24 5.96 -5.24
CA VAL A 69 4.37 6.07 -6.42
C VAL A 69 3.74 4.71 -6.76
N VAL A 70 4.52 3.64 -6.76
CA VAL A 70 4.03 2.28 -7.03
C VAL A 70 3.02 1.86 -5.96
N ALA A 71 3.30 2.11 -4.69
CA ALA A 71 2.38 1.82 -3.59
C ALA A 71 1.05 2.59 -3.73
N ALA A 72 1.12 3.87 -4.11
CA ALA A 72 -0.06 4.70 -4.35
C ALA A 72 -0.90 4.16 -5.53
N LEU A 73 -0.27 3.86 -6.66
CA LEU A 73 -0.94 3.30 -7.83
C LEU A 73 -1.58 1.95 -7.53
N SER A 74 -0.86 1.06 -6.82
CA SER A 74 -1.38 -0.25 -6.41
C SER A 74 -2.58 -0.11 -5.47
N THR A 75 -2.53 0.83 -4.53
CA THR A 75 -3.64 1.13 -3.62
C THR A 75 -4.86 1.67 -4.37
N LEU A 76 -4.66 2.55 -5.35
CA LEU A 76 -5.74 3.05 -6.21
C LEU A 76 -6.38 1.93 -7.03
N LEU A 77 -5.57 1.04 -7.63
CA LEU A 77 -6.06 -0.13 -8.35
C LEU A 77 -6.89 -1.05 -7.44
N GLN A 78 -6.42 -1.26 -6.22
CA GLN A 78 -7.13 -2.06 -5.21
C GLN A 78 -8.47 -1.42 -4.81
N LEU A 79 -8.52 -0.11 -4.64
CA LEU A 79 -9.68 0.63 -4.20
C LEU A 79 -10.76 0.72 -5.30
N PHE A 80 -10.37 1.09 -6.52
CA PHE A 80 -11.32 1.31 -7.61
C PHE A 80 -11.73 0.05 -8.35
N GLY A 81 -10.94 -1.02 -8.26
CA GLY A 81 -11.23 -2.30 -8.89
C GLY A 81 -11.53 -2.17 -10.39
N ILE A 82 -10.48 -2.15 -11.21
CA ILE A 82 -10.59 -2.03 -12.67
C ILE A 82 -10.85 -3.41 -13.29
N GLY A 83 -11.86 -3.51 -14.13
CA GLY A 83 -12.12 -4.74 -14.88
C GLY A 83 -13.58 -4.99 -15.23
N THR A 84 -13.81 -6.05 -16.01
CA THR A 84 -15.12 -6.52 -16.47
C THR A 84 -15.69 -7.51 -15.44
N LYS A 85 -16.99 -7.87 -15.58
CA LYS A 85 -17.68 -8.82 -14.68
C LYS A 85 -16.96 -10.16 -14.52
N THR A 86 -16.18 -10.58 -15.52
CA THR A 86 -15.46 -11.86 -15.55
C THR A 86 -14.03 -11.77 -15.06
N PHE A 87 -13.35 -10.62 -15.25
CA PHE A 87 -11.96 -10.39 -14.82
C PHE A 87 -11.85 -9.03 -14.14
N ARG A 88 -11.68 -9.02 -12.84
CA ARG A 88 -11.64 -7.82 -12.03
C ARG A 88 -10.37 -7.79 -11.19
N ILE A 89 -9.57 -6.74 -11.37
CA ILE A 89 -8.37 -6.47 -10.57
C ILE A 89 -8.77 -5.46 -9.48
N GLY A 90 -8.57 -5.81 -8.22
CA GLY A 90 -8.92 -5.00 -7.06
C GLY A 90 -10.20 -5.45 -6.37
N ALA A 91 -10.14 -5.56 -5.03
CA ALA A 91 -11.22 -6.09 -4.19
C ALA A 91 -12.25 -5.03 -3.75
N LYS A 92 -12.07 -3.76 -4.13
CA LYS A 92 -12.83 -2.59 -3.62
C LYS A 92 -12.76 -2.45 -2.09
N LEU A 93 -11.69 -2.92 -1.49
CA LEU A 93 -11.44 -2.77 -0.07
C LEU A 93 -10.42 -1.65 0.16
N PRO A 94 -10.59 -0.80 1.16
CA PRO A 94 -9.65 0.26 1.50
C PRO A 94 -8.41 -0.31 2.20
N VAL A 95 -7.68 -1.17 1.49
CA VAL A 95 -6.42 -1.77 1.95
C VAL A 95 -5.28 -1.07 1.24
N ILE A 96 -4.34 -0.54 2.03
CA ILE A 96 -3.14 0.09 1.51
C ILE A 96 -2.15 -1.00 1.08
N MET A 97 -1.77 -0.96 -0.20
CA MET A 97 -0.77 -1.87 -0.75
C MET A 97 0.63 -1.29 -0.52
N GLY A 98 1.44 -2.02 0.21
CA GLY A 98 2.81 -1.63 0.53
C GLY A 98 3.82 -2.73 0.24
N ILE A 99 5.10 -2.43 0.47
CA ILE A 99 6.19 -3.40 0.31
C ILE A 99 6.15 -4.38 1.48
N SER A 100 6.19 -5.67 1.19
CA SER A 100 6.26 -6.70 2.23
C SER A 100 7.66 -6.76 2.84
N PHE A 101 7.76 -6.61 4.16
CA PHE A 101 9.02 -6.76 4.90
C PHE A 101 9.61 -8.17 4.81
N ALA A 102 8.82 -9.18 4.50
CA ALA A 102 9.28 -10.55 4.32
C ALA A 102 10.31 -10.71 3.18
N TYR A 103 10.24 -9.85 2.16
CA TYR A 103 11.18 -9.87 1.04
C TYR A 103 12.45 -9.06 1.28
N VAL A 104 12.50 -8.22 2.31
CA VAL A 104 13.65 -7.33 2.57
C VAL A 104 14.96 -8.10 2.74
N PRO A 105 15.05 -9.21 3.53
CA PRO A 105 16.30 -9.97 3.65
C PRO A 105 16.79 -10.51 2.30
N THR A 106 15.88 -11.07 1.50
CA THR A 106 16.21 -11.59 0.15
C THR A 106 16.68 -10.48 -0.78
N MET A 107 16.02 -9.32 -0.74
CA MET A 107 16.43 -8.17 -1.56
C MET A 107 17.81 -7.64 -1.14
N GLN A 108 18.13 -7.64 0.15
CA GLN A 108 19.44 -7.25 0.65
C GLN A 108 20.53 -8.20 0.16
N ASP A 109 20.28 -9.49 0.15
CA ASP A 109 21.22 -10.50 -0.32
C ASP A 109 21.49 -10.37 -1.83
N ILE A 110 20.44 -10.21 -2.62
CA ILE A 110 20.55 -9.94 -4.04
C ILE A 110 21.27 -8.60 -4.31
N ALA A 111 20.98 -7.55 -3.51
CA ALA A 111 21.64 -6.25 -3.65
C ALA A 111 23.16 -6.35 -3.49
N LYS A 112 23.61 -7.12 -2.49
CA LYS A 112 25.04 -7.35 -2.21
C LYS A 112 25.76 -8.13 -3.30
N THR A 113 25.09 -9.13 -3.85
CA THR A 113 25.72 -10.09 -4.80
C THR A 113 25.61 -9.65 -6.24
N SER A 114 24.48 -9.07 -6.64
CA SER A 114 24.14 -8.88 -8.06
C SER A 114 23.63 -7.46 -8.38
N GLY A 115 23.54 -6.59 -7.39
CA GLY A 115 23.11 -5.19 -7.58
C GLY A 115 21.59 -5.00 -7.73
N VAL A 116 21.18 -3.72 -7.80
CA VAL A 116 19.77 -3.30 -7.83
C VAL A 116 19.02 -3.78 -9.08
N ALA A 117 19.68 -3.82 -10.24
CA ALA A 117 19.07 -4.29 -11.49
C ALA A 117 18.55 -5.73 -11.36
N SER A 118 19.26 -6.58 -10.64
CA SER A 118 18.86 -7.98 -10.38
C SER A 118 17.68 -8.07 -9.44
N ILE A 119 17.54 -7.16 -8.48
CA ILE A 119 16.35 -7.07 -7.62
C ILE A 119 15.12 -6.78 -8.47
N LEU A 120 15.20 -5.79 -9.36
CA LEU A 120 14.08 -5.41 -10.24
C LEU A 120 13.69 -6.57 -11.16
N GLY A 121 14.68 -7.26 -11.73
CA GLY A 121 14.46 -8.46 -12.55
C GLY A 121 13.76 -9.57 -11.76
N ALA A 122 14.23 -9.88 -10.56
CA ALA A 122 13.65 -10.88 -9.69
C ALA A 122 12.20 -10.55 -9.30
N GLN A 123 11.89 -9.27 -9.05
CA GLN A 123 10.53 -8.82 -8.74
C GLN A 123 9.57 -8.99 -9.92
N ILE A 124 10.02 -8.72 -11.15
CA ILE A 124 9.21 -8.93 -12.35
C ILE A 124 8.88 -10.42 -12.52
N VAL A 125 9.87 -11.28 -12.41
CA VAL A 125 9.69 -12.74 -12.51
C VAL A 125 8.79 -13.24 -11.38
N GLY A 126 9.04 -12.81 -10.15
CA GLY A 126 8.21 -13.16 -8.98
C GLY A 126 6.76 -12.68 -9.12
N GLY A 127 6.54 -11.50 -9.68
CA GLY A 127 5.21 -10.97 -9.97
C GLY A 127 4.46 -11.82 -11.02
N ILE A 128 5.14 -12.26 -12.08
CA ILE A 128 4.55 -13.15 -13.09
C ILE A 128 4.17 -14.49 -12.46
N VAL A 129 5.07 -15.09 -11.68
CA VAL A 129 4.82 -16.36 -11.01
C VAL A 129 3.66 -16.26 -10.00
N ALA A 130 3.50 -15.13 -9.34
CA ALA A 130 2.40 -14.92 -8.39
C ALA A 130 1.02 -14.77 -9.04
N ILE A 131 0.97 -14.47 -10.36
CA ILE A 131 -0.28 -14.33 -11.12
C ILE A 131 -0.73 -15.69 -11.73
N LEU A 132 0.22 -16.60 -11.95
CA LEU A 132 -0.03 -17.95 -12.49
C LEU A 132 -0.54 -18.92 -11.41
#